data_c9c0d635c0f0467b660c046f888acb97
#
_entry.id   c9c0d635c0f0467b660c046f888acb97
#
_cell.length_a   1.000
_cell.length_b   1.000
_cell.length_c   1.000
_cell.angle_alpha   90.00
_cell.angle_beta   90.00
_cell.angle_gamma   90.00
#
_symmetry.space_group_name_H-M   'P 1'
#
loop_
_entity.id
_entity.type
_entity.pdbx_description
1 polymer ?
#
loop_
_entity_poly.entity_id
_entity_poly.type
_entity_poly.pdbx_seq_one_letter_code
_entity_poly.pdbx_strand_id
1 'polypeptide(L)'
;KPWPPRGIQNGSGSEWQVPILVGVDAKTKYEAEAYALDHNNLTMSGGDFSALDMSRMWDANLNQVLLDLAANDTFSVAMDSDTVDALIAAQAGFGQADAEPQIDRAKELNRKWKVKTGDLWRIGEHRLLCGDSTRHEDVERVMGGEKAEACVTDPPYGMDLDTDWTDVIGIIGRKNKTTGNKYAPIIGDDKPFDPAPIFELWDAKEMFLFGADYYAEKIPNRLAGSWLVWDKRKDSQADAIGAEFELCWSKVKHKRRMLRHDWFGFLSSSNASDAHNRQHPNQKPVTLMSDILGQWTPEGCIISDPFVGSGTTLVACQNFNRRCRAIEISPAYCAVTLQRISDAFPGIEIERIENGETKHKARGIVKASR
;
A
#
# COMPACT_ATOMS: atom_id res chain seq x y z
N LYS A 1 23.31 -2.74 41.44
CA LYS A 1 22.62 -1.45 41.69
C LYS A 1 21.88 -1.05 40.42
N PRO A 2 20.62 -0.70 40.51
CA PRO A 2 19.88 -0.28 39.34
C PRO A 2 20.44 1.04 38.83
N TRP A 3 20.53 1.09 37.52
CA TRP A 3 20.85 2.24 36.73
C TRP A 3 19.91 3.41 37.03
N PRO A 4 20.39 4.66 37.15
CA PRO A 4 20.67 5.52 36.00
C PRO A 4 22.11 6.02 35.96
N PRO A 5 22.65 6.41 34.77
CA PRO A 5 23.96 7.04 34.69
C PRO A 5 24.00 8.37 35.44
N ARG A 6 25.21 8.77 35.87
CA ARG A 6 25.42 10.05 36.55
C ARG A 6 24.88 11.20 35.66
N GLY A 7 23.98 11.99 36.18
CA GLY A 7 23.39 13.16 35.54
C GLY A 7 21.88 13.09 35.34
N ILE A 8 21.24 11.95 35.61
CA ILE A 8 19.78 11.85 35.52
C ILE A 8 19.18 12.10 36.91
N GLN A 9 18.32 13.13 37.04
CA GLN A 9 17.58 13.39 38.26
C GLN A 9 16.29 12.55 38.25
N ASN A 10 16.10 11.71 39.24
CA ASN A 10 14.84 11.06 39.49
C ASN A 10 13.89 12.04 40.16
N GLY A 11 12.78 12.36 39.52
CA GLY A 11 11.62 12.92 40.22
C GLY A 11 11.10 11.89 41.25
N SER A 12 10.56 12.35 42.34
CA SER A 12 9.96 11.52 43.40
C SER A 12 8.65 10.91 42.89
N GLY A 13 8.74 9.83 42.12
CA GLY A 13 7.58 9.10 41.55
C GLY A 13 8.04 7.95 40.70
N SER A 14 7.16 7.00 40.44
CA SER A 14 7.40 5.77 39.67
C SER A 14 7.54 5.98 38.16
N GLU A 15 7.63 7.20 37.68
CA GLU A 15 7.75 7.52 36.27
C GLU A 15 9.20 7.83 35.88
N TRP A 16 9.70 7.14 34.86
CA TRP A 16 10.98 7.44 34.24
C TRP A 16 10.89 8.75 33.47
N GLN A 17 11.67 9.75 33.87
CA GLN A 17 11.81 10.96 33.05
C GLN A 17 12.95 10.75 32.05
N VAL A 18 12.66 11.02 30.78
CA VAL A 18 13.68 11.03 29.71
C VAL A 18 14.73 12.09 30.07
N PRO A 19 16.03 11.79 30.01
CA PRO A 19 17.05 12.77 30.28
C PRO A 19 16.97 13.92 29.29
N ILE A 20 16.70 15.13 29.82
CA ILE A 20 16.84 16.34 29.02
C ILE A 20 18.33 16.67 28.95
N LEU A 21 18.90 16.64 27.76
CA LEU A 21 20.25 17.15 27.52
C LEU A 21 20.21 18.68 27.71
N VAL A 22 20.72 19.12 28.88
CA VAL A 22 20.91 20.56 29.14
C VAL A 22 22.25 20.93 28.52
N GLY A 23 22.24 21.82 27.53
CA GLY A 23 23.46 22.32 26.89
C GLY A 23 23.47 22.30 25.36
N VAL A 24 22.36 21.88 24.74
CA VAL A 24 22.17 22.09 23.32
C VAL A 24 21.48 23.43 23.12
N ASP A 25 22.18 24.36 22.50
CA ASP A 25 21.69 25.73 22.26
C ASP A 25 20.81 25.76 21.01
N ALA A 26 19.65 25.06 21.08
CA ALA A 26 18.66 25.08 20.02
C ALA A 26 17.99 26.45 19.98
N LYS A 27 18.16 27.17 18.87
CA LYS A 27 17.63 28.52 18.68
C LYS A 27 16.13 28.55 18.43
N THR A 28 15.58 27.42 17.98
CA THR A 28 14.15 27.27 17.71
C THR A 28 13.62 25.97 18.31
N LYS A 29 12.29 25.89 18.50
CA LYS A 29 11.62 24.67 18.91
C LYS A 29 11.91 23.51 17.92
N TYR A 30 11.95 23.81 16.63
CA TYR A 30 12.19 22.85 15.55
C TYR A 30 13.62 22.29 15.59
N GLU A 31 14.63 23.11 15.89
CA GLU A 31 16.00 22.63 16.09
C GLU A 31 16.09 21.66 17.27
N ALA A 32 15.38 21.93 18.37
CA ALA A 32 15.34 21.05 19.54
C ALA A 32 14.66 19.71 19.21
N GLU A 33 13.56 19.73 18.48
CA GLU A 33 12.83 18.55 18.04
C GLU A 33 13.65 17.72 17.04
N ALA A 34 14.30 18.39 16.08
CA ALA A 34 15.22 17.77 15.12
C ALA A 34 16.39 17.08 15.81
N TYR A 35 17.01 17.76 16.78
CA TYR A 35 18.08 17.18 17.57
C TYR A 35 17.63 15.94 18.35
N ALA A 36 16.44 15.98 18.93
CA ALA A 36 15.88 14.85 19.65
C ALA A 36 15.64 13.65 18.71
N LEU A 37 15.15 13.92 17.48
CA LEU A 37 14.95 12.92 16.45
C LEU A 37 16.28 12.28 16.02
N ASP A 38 17.29 13.10 15.74
CA ASP A 38 18.62 12.65 15.33
C ASP A 38 19.33 11.84 16.42
N HIS A 39 19.24 12.29 17.67
CA HIS A 39 19.81 11.58 18.80
C HIS A 39 19.15 10.24 19.05
N ASN A 40 17.83 10.16 18.91
CA ASN A 40 17.11 8.89 18.99
C ASN A 40 17.49 7.95 17.85
N ASN A 41 17.66 8.46 16.63
CA ASN A 41 18.10 7.66 15.48
C ASN A 41 19.50 7.08 15.70
N LEU A 42 20.44 7.88 16.21
CA LEU A 42 21.79 7.41 16.56
C LEU A 42 21.76 6.34 17.68
N THR A 43 20.88 6.49 18.67
CA THR A 43 20.71 5.54 19.76
C THR A 43 20.06 4.25 19.28
N MET A 44 19.19 4.33 18.27
CA MET A 44 18.40 3.23 17.72
C MET A 44 19.07 2.55 16.52
N SER A 45 20.18 3.06 16.02
CA SER A 45 20.92 2.44 14.90
C SER A 45 21.45 1.03 15.19
N GLY A 46 21.25 0.54 16.41
CA GLY A 46 21.48 -0.85 16.83
C GLY A 46 20.20 -1.66 17.07
N GLY A 47 19.01 -1.12 16.78
CA GLY A 47 17.71 -1.77 16.99
C GLY A 47 16.88 -1.90 15.71
N ASP A 48 15.93 -2.84 15.72
CA ASP A 48 15.04 -3.15 14.58
C ASP A 48 13.84 -2.20 14.45
N PHE A 49 14.01 -0.89 14.65
CA PHE A 49 12.92 0.06 14.51
C PHE A 49 12.74 0.50 13.05
N SER A 50 11.53 0.36 12.54
CA SER A 50 11.17 0.87 11.22
C SER A 50 10.81 2.35 11.28
N ALA A 51 10.84 3.05 10.12
CA ALA A 51 10.33 4.42 10.00
C ALA A 51 8.88 4.55 10.51
N LEU A 52 8.06 3.50 10.33
CA LEU A 52 6.69 3.44 10.83
C LEU A 52 6.63 3.40 12.37
N ASP A 53 7.56 2.66 13.03
CA ASP A 53 7.61 2.61 14.50
C ASP A 53 8.02 3.96 15.08
N MET A 54 9.00 4.63 14.46
CA MET A 54 9.38 5.98 14.83
C MET A 54 8.23 6.97 14.63
N SER A 55 7.50 6.90 13.53
CA SER A 55 6.36 7.78 13.26
C SER A 55 5.19 7.57 14.24
N ARG A 56 5.03 6.38 14.80
CA ARG A 56 4.01 6.09 15.83
C ARG A 56 4.38 6.64 17.22
N MET A 57 5.64 6.85 17.47
CA MET A 57 6.14 7.38 18.75
C MET A 57 6.03 8.91 18.86
N TRP A 58 5.75 9.59 17.74
CA TRP A 58 5.69 11.05 17.64
C TRP A 58 4.29 11.50 17.28
N ASP A 59 3.85 12.59 17.85
CA ASP A 59 2.52 13.14 17.68
C ASP A 59 2.33 13.95 16.36
N ALA A 60 1.20 14.62 16.24
CA ALA A 60 0.81 15.37 15.04
C ALA A 60 1.80 16.47 14.58
N ASN A 61 2.82 16.81 15.38
CA ASN A 61 3.80 17.84 15.03
C ASN A 61 4.97 17.27 14.20
N LEU A 62 5.10 15.93 14.11
CA LEU A 62 6.20 15.31 13.36
C LEU A 62 6.24 15.76 11.90
N ASN A 63 5.09 15.89 11.25
CA ASN A 63 5.00 16.38 9.88
C ASN A 63 5.64 17.76 9.70
N GLN A 64 5.34 18.69 10.60
CA GLN A 64 5.90 20.03 10.49
C GLN A 64 7.40 20.02 10.73
N VAL A 65 7.88 19.24 11.70
CA VAL A 65 9.31 19.09 11.99
C VAL A 65 10.06 18.51 10.80
N LEU A 66 9.51 17.46 10.15
CA LEU A 66 10.14 16.83 8.99
C LEU A 66 10.16 17.75 7.76
N LEU A 67 9.08 18.51 7.54
CA LEU A 67 9.02 19.50 6.46
C LEU A 67 10.02 20.65 6.69
N ASP A 68 10.15 21.10 7.93
CA ASP A 68 11.11 22.17 8.30
C ASP A 68 12.57 21.67 8.18
N LEU A 69 12.83 20.40 8.52
CA LEU A 69 14.12 19.75 8.31
C LEU A 69 14.47 19.63 6.83
N ALA A 70 13.51 19.17 6.01
CA ALA A 70 13.71 19.05 4.58
C ALA A 70 13.91 20.39 3.87
N ALA A 71 13.33 21.47 4.40
CA ALA A 71 13.46 22.82 3.84
C ALA A 71 14.76 23.55 4.28
N ASN A 72 15.51 23.01 5.21
CA ASN A 72 16.60 23.73 5.89
C ASN A 72 17.97 23.10 5.59
N ASP A 73 18.61 23.52 4.48
CA ASP A 73 19.94 23.04 4.02
C ASP A 73 21.07 23.25 5.05
N THR A 74 20.82 23.95 6.16
CA THR A 74 21.83 24.23 7.19
C THR A 74 21.89 23.18 8.29
N PHE A 75 20.95 22.22 8.29
CA PHE A 75 20.86 21.20 9.33
C PHE A 75 21.54 19.90 8.87
N SER A 76 22.70 19.61 9.44
CA SER A 76 23.33 18.30 9.27
C SER A 76 22.69 17.29 10.21
N VAL A 77 21.70 16.58 9.74
CA VAL A 77 21.06 15.50 10.50
C VAL A 77 21.82 14.21 10.20
N ALA A 78 22.02 13.36 11.20
CA ALA A 78 22.60 12.02 10.99
C ALA A 78 21.64 11.10 10.21
N MET A 79 20.38 11.49 10.04
CA MET A 79 19.45 10.84 9.12
C MET A 79 19.83 11.15 7.68
N ASP A 80 20.01 10.11 6.88
CA ASP A 80 20.11 10.29 5.43
C ASP A 80 18.75 10.72 4.84
N SER A 81 18.79 11.33 3.66
CA SER A 81 17.56 11.78 2.97
C SER A 81 16.55 10.66 2.79
N ASP A 82 17.02 9.43 2.53
CA ASP A 82 16.15 8.27 2.34
C ASP A 82 15.37 7.93 3.62
N THR A 83 15.98 8.12 4.79
CA THR A 83 15.32 7.90 6.09
C THR A 83 14.28 9.00 6.37
N VAL A 84 14.59 10.25 6.08
CA VAL A 84 13.64 11.38 6.20
C VAL A 84 12.46 11.17 5.27
N ASP A 85 12.71 10.83 4.01
CA ASP A 85 11.66 10.56 3.01
C ASP A 85 10.76 9.38 3.45
N ALA A 86 11.35 8.32 4.01
CA ALA A 86 10.61 7.19 4.55
C ALA A 86 9.74 7.58 5.76
N LEU A 87 10.21 8.47 6.63
CA LEU A 87 9.43 8.99 7.76
C LEU A 87 8.27 9.86 7.28
N ILE A 88 8.50 10.74 6.30
CA ILE A 88 7.45 11.55 5.69
C ILE A 88 6.39 10.66 5.03
N ALA A 89 6.82 9.64 4.28
CA ALA A 89 5.92 8.69 3.65
C ALA A 89 5.11 7.87 4.69
N ALA A 90 5.76 7.42 5.76
CA ALA A 90 5.09 6.70 6.85
C ALA A 90 4.06 7.58 7.56
N GLN A 91 4.40 8.85 7.81
CA GLN A 91 3.47 9.82 8.42
C GLN A 91 2.29 10.16 7.49
N ALA A 92 2.53 10.32 6.20
CA ALA A 92 1.47 10.49 5.21
C ALA A 92 0.51 9.29 5.16
N GLY A 93 0.98 8.10 5.59
CA GLY A 93 0.17 6.89 5.76
C GLY A 93 -0.82 6.94 6.92
N PHE A 94 -0.61 7.81 7.92
CA PHE A 94 -1.57 7.98 9.00
C PHE A 94 -2.78 8.81 8.52
N GLY A 95 -3.97 8.22 8.69
CA GLY A 95 -5.20 8.86 8.25
C GLY A 95 -5.49 8.73 6.76
N GLN A 96 -4.81 7.81 6.07
CA GLN A 96 -5.17 7.48 4.69
C GLN A 96 -6.63 7.06 4.60
N ALA A 97 -7.33 7.63 3.65
CA ALA A 97 -8.68 7.20 3.36
C ALA A 97 -8.63 5.82 2.69
N ASP A 98 -9.40 4.90 3.22
CA ASP A 98 -9.67 3.61 2.60
C ASP A 98 -11.08 3.17 2.96
N ALA A 99 -11.64 2.29 2.15
CA ALA A 99 -12.89 1.61 2.43
C ALA A 99 -12.72 0.12 2.17
N GLU A 100 -13.45 -0.70 2.91
CA GLU A 100 -13.42 -2.13 2.73
C GLU A 100 -13.83 -2.50 1.28
N PRO A 101 -13.00 -3.27 0.55
CA PRO A 101 -13.40 -3.80 -0.74
C PRO A 101 -14.45 -4.89 -0.54
N GLN A 102 -15.68 -4.59 -0.81
CA GLN A 102 -16.82 -5.48 -0.63
C GLN A 102 -16.84 -6.59 -1.70
N ILE A 103 -15.78 -7.43 -1.72
CA ILE A 103 -15.56 -8.45 -2.76
C ILE A 103 -16.65 -9.53 -2.73
N ASP A 104 -17.15 -9.89 -1.54
CA ASP A 104 -18.29 -10.78 -1.34
C ASP A 104 -19.57 -10.28 -2.04
N ARG A 105 -19.70 -8.98 -2.21
CA ARG A 105 -20.80 -8.30 -2.89
C ARG A 105 -20.52 -7.94 -4.36
N ALA A 106 -19.44 -8.42 -4.95
CA ALA A 106 -19.00 -8.02 -6.28
C ALA A 106 -20.09 -8.12 -7.36
N LYS A 107 -20.91 -9.19 -7.33
CA LYS A 107 -22.04 -9.35 -8.25
C LYS A 107 -23.15 -8.31 -8.02
N GLU A 108 -23.44 -7.97 -6.78
CA GLU A 108 -24.42 -6.94 -6.41
C GLU A 108 -23.91 -5.56 -6.85
N LEU A 109 -22.65 -5.26 -6.55
CA LEU A 109 -22.01 -4.01 -6.95
C LEU A 109 -21.99 -3.87 -8.46
N ASN A 110 -21.74 -4.95 -9.21
CA ASN A 110 -21.82 -4.86 -10.67
C ASN A 110 -23.23 -4.59 -11.20
N ARG A 111 -24.30 -5.06 -10.53
CA ARG A 111 -25.68 -4.66 -10.87
C ARG A 111 -25.90 -3.16 -10.67
N LYS A 112 -25.27 -2.57 -9.63
CA LYS A 112 -25.34 -1.12 -9.35
C LYS A 112 -24.55 -0.31 -10.38
N TRP A 113 -23.28 -0.63 -10.60
CA TRP A 113 -22.38 0.11 -11.47
C TRP A 113 -22.55 -0.22 -12.96
N LYS A 114 -23.08 -1.42 -13.28
CA LYS A 114 -23.35 -1.92 -14.64
C LYS A 114 -22.10 -1.94 -15.52
N VAL A 115 -20.95 -2.27 -14.94
CA VAL A 115 -19.69 -2.38 -15.67
C VAL A 115 -19.74 -3.53 -16.66
N LYS A 116 -19.19 -3.28 -17.84
CA LYS A 116 -19.03 -4.26 -18.91
C LYS A 116 -17.60 -4.24 -19.42
N THR A 117 -17.16 -5.36 -19.98
CA THR A 117 -15.88 -5.41 -20.68
C THR A 117 -15.84 -4.33 -21.76
N GLY A 118 -14.76 -3.58 -21.81
CA GLY A 118 -14.54 -2.44 -22.69
C GLY A 118 -14.95 -1.09 -22.08
N ASP A 119 -15.59 -1.04 -20.91
CA ASP A 119 -15.92 0.22 -20.25
C ASP A 119 -14.66 0.90 -19.70
N LEU A 120 -14.45 2.16 -20.09
CA LEU A 120 -13.41 3.02 -19.52
C LEU A 120 -14.06 4.01 -18.55
N TRP A 121 -13.53 4.07 -17.34
CA TRP A 121 -13.98 4.94 -16.27
C TRP A 121 -12.94 6.01 -15.96
N ARG A 122 -13.37 7.25 -15.83
CA ARG A 122 -12.63 8.33 -15.19
C ARG A 122 -13.05 8.44 -13.73
N ILE A 123 -12.08 8.51 -12.83
CA ILE A 123 -12.26 8.57 -11.38
C ILE A 123 -11.38 9.73 -10.92
N GLY A 124 -11.92 10.94 -10.81
CA GLY A 124 -11.09 12.14 -10.66
C GLY A 124 -10.02 12.19 -11.77
N GLU A 125 -8.74 12.15 -11.37
CA GLU A 125 -7.60 12.12 -12.29
C GLU A 125 -7.15 10.71 -12.70
N HIS A 126 -7.79 9.65 -12.17
CA HIS A 126 -7.46 8.26 -12.48
C HIS A 126 -8.28 7.73 -13.66
N ARG A 127 -7.80 6.61 -14.24
CA ARG A 127 -8.55 5.84 -15.22
C ARG A 127 -8.58 4.37 -14.87
N LEU A 128 -9.74 3.74 -15.01
CA LEU A 128 -9.95 2.31 -14.84
C LEU A 128 -10.62 1.76 -16.10
N LEU A 129 -9.96 0.81 -16.75
CA LEU A 129 -10.54 0.10 -17.88
C LEU A 129 -10.94 -1.31 -17.46
N CYS A 130 -12.16 -1.71 -17.75
CA CYS A 130 -12.56 -3.10 -17.70
C CYS A 130 -12.09 -3.79 -18.98
N GLY A 131 -10.94 -4.45 -18.97
CA GLY A 131 -10.29 -4.96 -20.18
C GLY A 131 -9.17 -5.96 -19.90
N ASP A 132 -8.41 -6.26 -20.92
CA ASP A 132 -7.29 -7.19 -20.89
C ASP A 132 -5.96 -6.43 -20.95
N SER A 133 -5.17 -6.50 -19.88
CA SER A 133 -3.88 -5.81 -19.76
C SER A 133 -2.78 -6.34 -20.71
N THR A 134 -3.04 -7.44 -21.38
CA THR A 134 -2.15 -8.01 -22.40
C THR A 134 -2.49 -7.55 -23.82
N ARG A 135 -3.56 -6.76 -23.99
CA ARG A 135 -3.99 -6.24 -25.29
C ARG A 135 -3.53 -4.81 -25.48
N HIS A 136 -2.81 -4.57 -26.56
CA HIS A 136 -2.28 -3.25 -26.90
C HIS A 136 -3.36 -2.17 -26.94
N GLU A 137 -4.53 -2.45 -27.55
CA GLU A 137 -5.63 -1.48 -27.67
C GLU A 137 -6.20 -1.07 -26.30
N ASP A 138 -6.28 -2.00 -25.36
CA ASP A 138 -6.79 -1.73 -24.02
C ASP A 138 -5.79 -0.88 -23.23
N VAL A 139 -4.50 -1.20 -23.35
CA VAL A 139 -3.42 -0.42 -22.74
C VAL A 139 -3.36 0.99 -23.30
N GLU A 140 -3.42 1.17 -24.63
CA GLU A 140 -3.46 2.50 -25.25
C GLU A 140 -4.66 3.32 -24.79
N ARG A 141 -5.83 2.69 -24.66
CA ARG A 141 -7.05 3.39 -24.22
C ARG A 141 -6.95 3.88 -22.79
N VAL A 142 -6.45 3.07 -21.88
CA VAL A 142 -6.33 3.47 -20.46
C VAL A 142 -5.23 4.49 -20.28
N MET A 143 -4.10 4.32 -20.97
CA MET A 143 -2.97 5.25 -20.92
C MET A 143 -3.29 6.58 -21.62
N GLY A 144 -4.04 6.56 -22.73
CA GLY A 144 -4.42 7.76 -23.45
C GLY A 144 -3.24 8.57 -23.98
N GLY A 145 -2.16 7.89 -24.39
CA GLY A 145 -0.92 8.50 -24.88
C GLY A 145 0.02 9.02 -23.78
N GLU A 146 -0.34 8.88 -22.51
CA GLU A 146 0.52 9.27 -21.37
C GLU A 146 1.50 8.12 -21.05
N LYS A 147 2.62 8.46 -20.38
CA LYS A 147 3.62 7.48 -19.91
C LYS A 147 3.58 7.38 -18.40
N ALA A 148 3.66 6.15 -17.89
CA ALA A 148 3.78 5.91 -16.46
C ALA A 148 5.22 6.21 -15.97
N GLU A 149 5.31 6.80 -14.78
CA GLU A 149 6.59 6.91 -14.06
C GLU A 149 6.95 5.55 -13.45
N ALA A 150 5.95 4.88 -12.84
CA ALA A 150 6.13 3.54 -12.32
C ALA A 150 4.93 2.64 -12.65
N CYS A 151 5.22 1.34 -12.80
CA CYS A 151 4.23 0.28 -12.82
C CYS A 151 4.29 -0.45 -11.46
N VAL A 152 3.17 -0.47 -10.74
CA VAL A 152 3.06 -1.17 -9.45
C VAL A 152 1.92 -2.16 -9.55
N THR A 153 2.22 -3.45 -9.51
CA THR A 153 1.20 -4.46 -9.84
C THR A 153 1.41 -5.81 -9.17
N ASP A 154 0.29 -6.50 -8.98
CA ASP A 154 0.18 -7.83 -8.38
C ASP A 154 -0.51 -8.77 -9.38
N PRO A 155 0.24 -9.37 -10.33
CA PRO A 155 -0.32 -10.26 -11.34
C PRO A 155 -0.77 -11.60 -10.74
N PRO A 156 -1.57 -12.39 -11.44
CA PRO A 156 -1.79 -13.79 -11.07
C PRO A 156 -0.45 -14.56 -11.16
N TYR A 157 -0.11 -15.36 -10.13
CA TYR A 157 1.20 -16.02 -10.08
C TYR A 157 1.26 -17.33 -10.86
N GLY A 158 0.09 -17.89 -11.22
CA GLY A 158 -0.02 -19.16 -11.91
C GLY A 158 0.19 -20.35 -10.97
N MET A 159 -0.27 -20.22 -9.73
CA MET A 159 -0.15 -21.24 -8.70
C MET A 159 -1.44 -22.03 -8.47
N ASP A 160 -2.50 -21.73 -9.24
CA ASP A 160 -3.83 -22.34 -9.14
C ASP A 160 -4.36 -22.31 -7.69
N LEU A 161 -4.30 -21.12 -7.08
CA LEU A 161 -4.63 -20.92 -5.68
C LEU A 161 -6.08 -21.35 -5.39
N ASP A 162 -6.23 -22.32 -4.49
CA ASP A 162 -7.57 -22.68 -3.99
C ASP A 162 -8.17 -21.52 -3.21
N THR A 163 -9.28 -20.98 -3.73
CA THR A 163 -10.02 -19.87 -3.15
C THR A 163 -11.23 -20.34 -2.30
N ASP A 164 -11.37 -21.65 -2.07
CA ASP A 164 -12.37 -22.22 -1.19
C ASP A 164 -11.84 -22.41 0.23
N TRP A 165 -12.09 -21.42 1.07
CA TRP A 165 -11.66 -21.42 2.47
C TRP A 165 -12.68 -22.00 3.43
N THR A 166 -13.74 -22.65 2.95
CA THR A 166 -14.82 -23.18 3.79
C THR A 166 -14.36 -24.28 4.75
N ASP A 167 -13.32 -25.05 4.39
CA ASP A 167 -12.81 -26.20 5.15
C ASP A 167 -11.54 -25.92 5.97
N VAL A 168 -10.92 -24.74 5.88
CA VAL A 168 -9.63 -24.42 6.55
C VAL A 168 -9.74 -24.38 8.08
N ILE A 169 -10.94 -24.43 8.63
CA ILE A 169 -11.23 -24.27 10.07
C ILE A 169 -10.74 -25.47 10.91
N GLY A 170 -10.54 -26.64 10.31
CA GLY A 170 -10.10 -27.84 11.01
C GLY A 170 -8.68 -27.82 11.57
N ILE A 171 -7.82 -26.92 11.06
CA ILE A 171 -6.38 -26.93 11.31
C ILE A 171 -6.02 -26.11 12.58
N ILE A 172 -6.84 -25.15 13.00
CA ILE A 172 -6.49 -24.18 14.07
C ILE A 172 -6.97 -24.61 15.47
N GLY A 173 -7.63 -25.75 15.63
CA GLY A 173 -8.00 -26.30 16.94
C GLY A 173 -8.98 -25.47 17.78
N ARG A 174 -9.59 -24.40 17.24
CA ARG A 174 -10.59 -23.59 17.92
C ARG A 174 -12.01 -24.10 17.63
N LYS A 175 -12.73 -24.44 18.70
CA LYS A 175 -14.10 -25.00 18.67
C LYS A 175 -15.22 -24.07 18.17
N ASN A 176 -14.92 -22.87 17.70
CA ASN A 176 -15.93 -21.95 17.18
C ASN A 176 -15.97 -22.03 15.67
N LYS A 177 -17.06 -22.53 15.14
CA LYS A 177 -17.38 -22.58 13.69
C LYS A 177 -17.50 -21.17 13.11
N THR A 178 -16.40 -20.60 12.64
CA THR A 178 -16.47 -19.52 11.66
C THR A 178 -16.35 -20.16 10.29
N THR A 179 -17.44 -20.13 9.52
CA THR A 179 -17.44 -20.60 8.12
C THR A 179 -16.56 -19.65 7.31
N GLY A 180 -15.49 -20.17 6.71
CA GLY A 180 -14.74 -19.45 5.69
C GLY A 180 -15.63 -19.12 4.49
N ASN A 181 -15.25 -18.13 3.70
CA ASN A 181 -15.96 -17.78 2.48
C ASN A 181 -15.33 -18.50 1.28
N LYS A 182 -16.17 -18.83 0.31
CA LYS A 182 -15.72 -19.27 -1.01
C LYS A 182 -15.69 -18.07 -1.93
N TYR A 183 -14.51 -17.78 -2.47
CA TYR A 183 -14.34 -16.71 -3.44
C TYR A 183 -14.29 -17.25 -4.86
N ALA A 184 -14.51 -16.40 -5.85
CA ALA A 184 -14.34 -16.77 -7.23
C ALA A 184 -12.84 -17.06 -7.53
N PRO A 185 -12.52 -18.07 -8.37
CA PRO A 185 -11.15 -18.32 -8.79
C PRO A 185 -10.50 -17.08 -9.38
N ILE A 186 -9.20 -16.93 -9.17
CA ILE A 186 -8.41 -15.83 -9.74
C ILE A 186 -8.27 -16.10 -11.25
N ILE A 187 -8.71 -15.13 -12.06
CA ILE A 187 -8.63 -15.28 -13.52
C ILE A 187 -7.18 -15.28 -13.95
N GLY A 188 -6.76 -16.36 -14.64
CA GLY A 188 -5.42 -16.53 -15.18
C GLY A 188 -4.41 -17.13 -14.21
N ASP A 189 -4.83 -17.54 -12.99
CA ASP A 189 -3.94 -18.20 -12.01
C ASP A 189 -3.82 -19.72 -12.24
N ASP A 190 -4.64 -20.27 -13.16
CA ASP A 190 -4.68 -21.68 -13.56
C ASP A 190 -3.55 -22.10 -14.52
N LYS A 191 -2.66 -21.17 -14.86
CA LYS A 191 -1.52 -21.40 -15.77
C LYS A 191 -0.34 -20.51 -15.38
N PRO A 192 0.92 -20.96 -15.67
CA PRO A 192 2.11 -20.16 -15.39
C PRO A 192 2.03 -18.77 -15.99
N PHE A 193 2.25 -17.74 -15.17
CA PHE A 193 2.22 -16.35 -15.62
C PHE A 193 3.33 -16.06 -16.63
N ASP A 194 2.98 -15.31 -17.67
CA ASP A 194 3.94 -14.77 -18.64
C ASP A 194 4.00 -13.23 -18.49
N PRO A 195 5.11 -12.69 -17.97
CA PRO A 195 5.26 -11.25 -17.78
C PRO A 195 5.60 -10.50 -19.09
N ALA A 196 5.92 -11.17 -20.20
CA ALA A 196 6.38 -10.51 -21.42
C ALA A 196 5.45 -9.39 -21.91
N PRO A 197 4.11 -9.59 -21.99
CA PRO A 197 3.22 -8.49 -22.39
C PRO A 197 3.28 -7.26 -21.48
N ILE A 198 3.56 -7.47 -20.18
CA ILE A 198 3.67 -6.37 -19.22
C ILE A 198 4.92 -5.54 -19.51
N PHE A 199 6.04 -6.19 -19.78
CA PHE A 199 7.28 -5.48 -20.16
C PHE A 199 7.18 -4.79 -21.51
N GLU A 200 6.40 -5.33 -22.43
CA GLU A 200 6.22 -4.78 -23.79
C GLU A 200 5.26 -3.61 -23.84
N LEU A 201 4.14 -3.69 -23.10
CA LEU A 201 3.02 -2.75 -23.24
C LEU A 201 2.97 -1.69 -22.14
N TRP A 202 3.51 -1.99 -20.95
CA TRP A 202 3.42 -1.12 -19.77
C TRP A 202 4.78 -0.51 -19.42
N ASP A 203 5.54 -0.06 -20.43
CA ASP A 203 6.85 0.51 -20.21
C ASP A 203 6.80 1.69 -19.25
N ALA A 204 7.53 1.56 -18.15
CA ALA A 204 7.69 2.57 -17.12
C ALA A 204 9.17 2.69 -16.74
N LYS A 205 9.57 3.82 -16.14
CA LYS A 205 10.94 4.00 -15.67
C LYS A 205 11.24 3.01 -14.55
N GLU A 206 10.29 2.79 -13.65
CA GLU A 206 10.37 1.82 -12.57
C GLU A 206 9.20 0.82 -12.65
N MET A 207 9.41 -0.41 -12.18
CA MET A 207 8.37 -1.43 -12.11
C MET A 207 8.49 -2.18 -10.79
N PHE A 208 7.39 -2.35 -10.09
CA PHE A 208 7.27 -3.15 -8.87
C PHE A 208 6.33 -4.31 -9.14
N LEU A 209 6.89 -5.52 -9.25
CA LEU A 209 6.15 -6.74 -9.58
C LEU A 209 6.11 -7.66 -8.36
N PHE A 210 4.94 -7.81 -7.75
CA PHE A 210 4.74 -8.74 -6.64
C PHE A 210 4.71 -10.19 -7.11
N GLY A 211 5.11 -11.12 -6.22
CA GLY A 211 5.20 -12.54 -6.54
C GLY A 211 6.16 -12.87 -7.68
N ALA A 212 7.11 -11.98 -7.95
CA ALA A 212 8.03 -12.12 -9.08
C ALA A 212 8.97 -13.31 -8.98
N ASP A 213 9.11 -13.91 -7.81
CA ASP A 213 9.85 -15.17 -7.60
C ASP A 213 9.20 -16.36 -8.30
N TYR A 214 7.87 -16.40 -8.44
CA TYR A 214 7.15 -17.45 -9.17
C TYR A 214 7.43 -17.46 -10.67
N TYR A 215 7.82 -16.32 -11.24
CA TYR A 215 8.12 -16.18 -12.68
C TYR A 215 9.46 -15.48 -12.95
N ALA A 216 10.38 -15.52 -11.97
CA ALA A 216 11.67 -14.82 -12.03
C ALA A 216 12.52 -15.14 -13.25
N GLU A 217 12.47 -16.37 -13.76
CA GLU A 217 13.22 -16.80 -14.96
C GLU A 217 12.79 -16.08 -16.24
N LYS A 218 11.54 -15.58 -16.27
CA LYS A 218 10.96 -14.88 -17.43
C LYS A 218 11.13 -13.36 -17.35
N ILE A 219 11.66 -12.82 -16.24
CA ILE A 219 11.88 -11.38 -16.08
C ILE A 219 13.11 -10.97 -16.89
N PRO A 220 12.97 -10.04 -17.86
CA PRO A 220 14.09 -9.53 -18.62
C PRO A 220 15.11 -8.84 -17.69
N ASN A 221 16.40 -9.18 -17.85
CA ASN A 221 17.49 -8.55 -17.08
C ASN A 221 17.28 -8.55 -15.55
N ARG A 222 16.67 -9.59 -14.99
CA ARG A 222 16.29 -9.65 -13.56
C ARG A 222 17.43 -9.31 -12.58
N LEU A 223 18.70 -9.51 -12.98
CA LEU A 223 19.86 -9.19 -12.17
C LEU A 223 20.19 -7.69 -12.14
N ALA A 224 19.68 -6.91 -13.07
CA ALA A 224 19.85 -5.46 -13.10
C ALA A 224 18.93 -4.75 -12.09
N GLY A 225 17.84 -5.38 -11.68
CA GLY A 225 16.88 -4.87 -10.71
C GLY A 225 17.28 -5.12 -9.26
N SER A 226 16.32 -4.89 -8.37
CA SER A 226 16.42 -5.15 -6.94
C SER A 226 15.25 -6.01 -6.46
N TRP A 227 15.40 -6.59 -5.28
CA TRP A 227 14.35 -7.32 -4.61
C TRP A 227 13.95 -6.61 -3.33
N LEU A 228 12.65 -6.47 -3.12
CA LEU A 228 12.02 -6.03 -1.89
C LEU A 228 11.39 -7.23 -1.20
N VAL A 229 11.38 -7.21 0.11
CA VAL A 229 10.66 -8.19 0.93
C VAL A 229 9.50 -7.48 1.60
N TRP A 230 8.28 -7.94 1.36
CA TRP A 230 7.16 -7.55 2.17
C TRP A 230 7.01 -8.55 3.33
N ASP A 231 7.41 -8.12 4.52
CA ASP A 231 7.22 -8.84 5.78
C ASP A 231 5.79 -8.62 6.27
N LYS A 232 5.04 -9.72 6.38
CA LYS A 232 3.61 -9.73 6.73
C LYS A 232 3.36 -9.90 8.22
N ARG A 233 4.39 -10.21 9.00
CA ARG A 233 4.24 -10.68 10.38
C ARG A 233 4.77 -9.71 11.41
N LYS A 234 4.13 -9.76 12.59
CA LYS A 234 4.70 -9.24 13.84
C LYS A 234 5.60 -10.32 14.45
N ASP A 235 6.67 -9.90 15.14
CA ASP A 235 7.62 -10.80 15.81
C ASP A 235 6.97 -11.82 16.76
N SER A 236 5.77 -11.51 17.27
CA SER A 236 5.00 -12.40 18.17
C SER A 236 4.21 -13.50 17.47
N GLN A 237 4.30 -13.67 16.15
CA GLN A 237 3.41 -14.53 15.37
C GLN A 237 4.14 -15.48 14.41
N ALA A 238 5.32 -15.93 14.82
CA ALA A 238 6.16 -16.84 14.03
C ALA A 238 5.45 -18.13 13.57
N ASP A 239 4.42 -18.58 14.32
CA ASP A 239 3.69 -19.82 14.05
C ASP A 239 2.36 -19.62 13.29
N ALA A 240 2.12 -18.44 12.70
CA ALA A 240 0.89 -18.19 11.96
C ALA A 240 0.87 -18.95 10.62
N ILE A 241 -0.32 -19.41 10.20
CA ILE A 241 -0.53 -20.09 8.93
C ILE A 241 -0.34 -19.10 7.77
N GLY A 242 0.32 -19.56 6.69
CA GLY A 242 0.56 -18.80 5.47
C GLY A 242 2.00 -18.31 5.34
N ALA A 243 2.32 -17.69 4.21
CA ALA A 243 3.66 -17.18 3.94
C ALA A 243 4.01 -16.01 4.88
N GLU A 244 5.21 -16.03 5.44
CA GLU A 244 5.73 -14.98 6.34
C GLU A 244 6.00 -13.69 5.60
N PHE A 245 6.39 -13.80 4.35
CA PHE A 245 6.72 -12.67 3.49
C PHE A 245 6.32 -12.95 2.05
N GLU A 246 6.31 -11.90 1.25
CA GLU A 246 6.26 -11.97 -0.21
C GLU A 246 7.41 -11.19 -0.81
N LEU A 247 7.84 -11.61 -2.00
CA LEU A 247 8.87 -10.94 -2.75
C LEU A 247 8.25 -10.00 -3.80
N CYS A 248 8.87 -8.84 -3.94
CA CYS A 248 8.58 -7.90 -5.01
C CYS A 248 9.88 -7.59 -5.75
N TRP A 249 9.86 -7.72 -7.07
CA TRP A 249 11.00 -7.31 -7.90
C TRP A 249 10.79 -5.88 -8.38
N SER A 250 11.85 -5.05 -8.31
CA SER A 250 11.87 -3.73 -8.91
C SER A 250 12.88 -3.63 -10.05
N LYS A 251 12.53 -2.87 -11.10
CA LYS A 251 13.31 -2.75 -12.33
C LYS A 251 14.64 -2.02 -12.11
N VAL A 252 14.62 -0.99 -11.24
CA VAL A 252 15.79 -0.17 -10.97
C VAL A 252 16.62 -0.72 -9.82
N LYS A 253 17.93 -0.51 -9.88
CA LYS A 253 18.85 -0.93 -8.82
C LYS A 253 18.81 0.05 -7.65
N HIS A 254 18.44 -0.44 -6.48
CA HIS A 254 18.44 0.31 -5.23
C HIS A 254 18.83 -0.56 -4.04
N LYS A 255 18.88 0.00 -2.84
CA LYS A 255 19.12 -0.76 -1.61
C LYS A 255 18.03 -1.82 -1.44
N ARG A 256 18.41 -3.01 -0.96
CA ARG A 256 17.44 -4.02 -0.55
C ARG A 256 16.66 -3.48 0.63
N ARG A 257 15.33 -3.52 0.54
CA ARG A 257 14.42 -3.04 1.56
C ARG A 257 13.50 -4.15 2.04
N MET A 258 13.16 -4.09 3.31
CA MET A 258 12.11 -4.88 3.92
C MET A 258 10.97 -3.90 4.28
N LEU A 259 9.80 -4.13 3.69
CA LEU A 259 8.59 -3.36 3.94
C LEU A 259 7.76 -4.12 4.97
N ARG A 260 7.58 -3.56 6.16
CA ARG A 260 6.87 -4.22 7.26
C ARG A 260 5.46 -3.68 7.37
N HIS A 261 4.52 -4.44 6.84
CA HIS A 261 3.09 -4.14 6.92
C HIS A 261 2.36 -5.40 7.38
N ASP A 262 1.83 -5.35 8.60
CA ASP A 262 1.09 -6.46 9.19
C ASP A 262 -0.09 -6.84 8.32
N TRP A 263 -0.11 -8.09 7.87
CA TRP A 263 -1.17 -8.60 7.05
C TRP A 263 -1.49 -10.03 7.42
N PHE A 264 -2.67 -10.22 7.98
CA PHE A 264 -3.13 -11.53 8.45
C PHE A 264 -4.10 -12.20 7.49
N GLY A 265 -4.37 -11.59 6.33
CA GLY A 265 -5.32 -12.12 5.36
C GLY A 265 -6.63 -12.51 6.04
N PHE A 266 -6.88 -13.83 6.15
CA PHE A 266 -8.08 -14.40 6.74
C PHE A 266 -8.17 -14.27 8.28
N LEU A 267 -7.05 -14.12 8.99
CA LEU A 267 -6.95 -14.13 10.45
C LEU A 267 -6.64 -12.74 11.01
N SER A 268 -7.43 -11.72 10.63
CA SER A 268 -7.30 -10.39 11.20
C SER A 268 -7.58 -10.39 12.71
N SER A 269 -6.58 -9.95 13.47
CA SER A 269 -6.50 -9.43 14.84
C SER A 269 -7.32 -10.07 15.97
N SER A 270 -6.65 -10.22 17.10
CA SER A 270 -7.16 -10.69 18.40
C SER A 270 -8.14 -9.76 19.11
N ASN A 271 -8.57 -8.64 18.51
CA ASN A 271 -9.51 -7.71 19.11
C ASN A 271 -10.89 -7.81 18.44
N ALA A 272 -11.91 -8.13 19.24
CA ALA A 272 -13.29 -8.31 18.80
C ALA A 272 -13.93 -7.06 18.13
N SER A 273 -13.32 -5.89 18.26
CA SER A 273 -13.74 -4.65 17.59
C SER A 273 -13.37 -4.60 16.11
N ASP A 274 -12.34 -5.34 15.68
CA ASP A 274 -11.86 -5.35 14.30
C ASP A 274 -12.44 -6.50 13.46
N ALA A 275 -13.37 -7.29 14.01
CA ALA A 275 -14.04 -8.39 13.30
C ALA A 275 -14.85 -7.91 12.08
N HIS A 276 -15.02 -6.60 11.91
CA HIS A 276 -15.72 -5.99 10.77
C HIS A 276 -14.78 -5.69 9.60
N ASN A 277 -13.46 -5.67 9.78
CA ASN A 277 -12.46 -5.45 8.72
C ASN A 277 -11.92 -6.78 8.17
N ARG A 278 -12.81 -7.65 7.66
CA ARG A 278 -12.42 -8.87 6.96
C ARG A 278 -11.92 -8.52 5.56
N GLN A 279 -10.61 -8.41 5.42
CA GLN A 279 -9.98 -8.15 4.13
C GLN A 279 -9.81 -9.47 3.37
N HIS A 280 -9.92 -9.41 2.05
CA HIS A 280 -9.74 -10.58 1.18
C HIS A 280 -8.31 -11.13 1.31
N PRO A 281 -8.10 -12.46 1.41
CA PRO A 281 -6.77 -13.04 1.67
C PRO A 281 -5.69 -12.63 0.65
N ASN A 282 -6.07 -12.34 -0.59
CA ASN A 282 -5.17 -12.02 -1.68
C ASN A 282 -5.01 -10.51 -1.93
N GLN A 283 -5.57 -9.65 -1.06
CA GLN A 283 -5.46 -8.21 -1.24
C GLN A 283 -4.20 -7.67 -0.58
N LYS A 284 -3.44 -6.84 -1.30
CA LYS A 284 -2.33 -6.08 -0.71
C LYS A 284 -2.86 -4.94 0.16
N PRO A 285 -2.21 -4.61 1.30
CA PRO A 285 -2.60 -3.45 2.10
C PRO A 285 -2.34 -2.14 1.36
N VAL A 286 -3.22 -1.16 1.56
CA VAL A 286 -3.04 0.20 1.00
C VAL A 286 -1.75 0.81 1.52
N THR A 287 -1.43 0.59 2.79
CA THR A 287 -0.20 1.11 3.41
C THR A 287 1.08 0.61 2.75
N LEU A 288 1.10 -0.66 2.28
CA LEU A 288 2.24 -1.21 1.53
C LEU A 288 2.42 -0.49 0.17
N MET A 289 1.31 -0.30 -0.57
CA MET A 289 1.36 0.42 -1.85
C MET A 289 1.75 1.88 -1.64
N SER A 290 1.24 2.50 -0.59
CA SER A 290 1.58 3.87 -0.21
C SER A 290 3.06 4.06 0.11
N ASP A 291 3.64 3.09 0.81
CA ASP A 291 5.08 3.08 1.15
C ASP A 291 5.94 3.01 -0.13
N ILE A 292 5.56 2.15 -1.08
CA ILE A 292 6.23 2.08 -2.40
C ILE A 292 6.08 3.41 -3.15
N LEU A 293 4.88 3.96 -3.22
CA LEU A 293 4.63 5.22 -3.94
C LEU A 293 5.40 6.38 -3.31
N GLY A 294 5.40 6.48 -1.98
CA GLY A 294 6.10 7.53 -1.25
C GLY A 294 7.63 7.49 -1.45
N GLN A 295 8.22 6.30 -1.43
CA GLN A 295 9.68 6.14 -1.51
C GLN A 295 10.24 6.28 -2.93
N TRP A 296 9.51 5.88 -3.96
CA TRP A 296 10.08 5.73 -5.31
C TRP A 296 9.36 6.48 -6.41
N THR A 297 8.34 7.26 -6.10
CA THR A 297 7.61 8.00 -7.13
C THR A 297 7.37 9.45 -6.74
N PRO A 298 7.53 10.43 -7.66
CA PRO A 298 7.22 11.82 -7.38
C PRO A 298 5.69 12.06 -7.33
N GLU A 299 5.26 13.12 -6.64
CA GLU A 299 3.87 13.56 -6.66
C GLU A 299 3.41 13.94 -8.07
N GLY A 300 2.11 13.79 -8.32
CA GLY A 300 1.48 14.12 -9.58
C GLY A 300 1.82 13.18 -10.75
N CYS A 301 2.75 12.23 -10.56
CA CYS A 301 3.13 11.30 -11.63
C CYS A 301 2.03 10.27 -11.92
N ILE A 302 2.20 9.56 -13.02
CA ILE A 302 1.31 8.47 -13.42
C ILE A 302 1.89 7.15 -12.94
N ILE A 303 1.04 6.38 -12.26
CA ILE A 303 1.27 5.00 -11.86
C ILE A 303 0.39 4.09 -12.71
N SER A 304 0.96 3.05 -13.28
CA SER A 304 0.19 2.03 -13.97
C SER A 304 0.01 0.78 -13.13
N ASP A 305 -1.17 0.15 -13.23
CA ASP A 305 -1.46 -1.13 -12.62
C ASP A 305 -2.25 -2.02 -13.58
N PRO A 306 -1.57 -2.95 -14.26
CA PRO A 306 -2.18 -3.92 -15.17
C PRO A 306 -3.21 -4.86 -14.53
N PHE A 307 -3.17 -5.08 -13.21
CA PHE A 307 -4.00 -6.06 -12.49
C PHE A 307 -4.54 -5.47 -11.18
N VAL A 308 -5.30 -4.39 -11.29
CA VAL A 308 -5.68 -3.56 -10.12
C VAL A 308 -6.61 -4.26 -9.13
N GLY A 309 -7.30 -5.32 -9.55
CA GLY A 309 -8.16 -6.12 -8.69
C GLY A 309 -9.21 -5.29 -7.95
N SER A 310 -9.12 -5.27 -6.62
CA SER A 310 -10.02 -4.51 -5.74
C SER A 310 -9.66 -3.03 -5.58
N GLY A 311 -8.67 -2.52 -6.32
CA GLY A 311 -8.36 -1.09 -6.39
C GLY A 311 -7.35 -0.56 -5.37
N THR A 312 -6.56 -1.41 -4.75
CA THR A 312 -5.60 -0.98 -3.71
C THR A 312 -4.62 0.07 -4.19
N THR A 313 -4.00 -0.15 -5.37
CA THR A 313 -3.07 0.80 -5.98
C THR A 313 -3.75 2.13 -6.32
N LEU A 314 -5.02 2.08 -6.76
CA LEU A 314 -5.80 3.28 -7.09
C LEU A 314 -6.11 4.10 -5.83
N VAL A 315 -6.50 3.45 -4.71
CA VAL A 315 -6.70 4.10 -3.41
C VAL A 315 -5.39 4.74 -2.92
N ALA A 316 -4.27 4.01 -3.00
CA ALA A 316 -2.96 4.54 -2.61
C ALA A 316 -2.56 5.75 -3.48
N CYS A 317 -2.79 5.70 -4.79
CA CYS A 317 -2.52 6.82 -5.69
C CYS A 317 -3.33 8.07 -5.32
N GLN A 318 -4.62 7.91 -4.99
CA GLN A 318 -5.47 9.03 -4.56
C GLN A 318 -4.96 9.64 -3.26
N ASN A 319 -4.60 8.82 -2.27
CA ASN A 319 -4.05 9.30 -0.99
C ASN A 319 -2.73 10.09 -1.17
N PHE A 320 -1.91 9.68 -2.13
CA PHE A 320 -0.56 10.20 -2.32
C PHE A 320 -0.45 11.22 -3.48
N ASN A 321 -1.56 11.73 -3.97
CA ASN A 321 -1.58 12.68 -5.09
C ASN A 321 -0.83 12.15 -6.34
N ARG A 322 -1.01 10.86 -6.68
CA ARG A 322 -0.57 10.24 -7.93
C ARG A 322 -1.78 9.97 -8.81
N ARG A 323 -1.56 9.81 -10.12
CA ARG A 323 -2.61 9.50 -11.09
C ARG A 323 -2.50 8.04 -11.49
N CYS A 324 -3.54 7.24 -11.28
CA CYS A 324 -3.53 5.82 -11.62
C CYS A 324 -4.08 5.57 -13.04
N ARG A 325 -3.45 4.63 -13.77
CA ARG A 325 -3.92 4.07 -15.03
C ARG A 325 -4.00 2.57 -14.85
N ALA A 326 -5.22 2.03 -14.70
CA ALA A 326 -5.43 0.69 -14.22
C ALA A 326 -6.32 -0.14 -15.14
N ILE A 327 -6.02 -1.43 -15.25
CA ILE A 327 -6.88 -2.40 -15.94
C ILE A 327 -7.30 -3.49 -14.95
N GLU A 328 -8.53 -3.95 -15.11
CA GLU A 328 -9.10 -5.11 -14.44
C GLU A 328 -9.96 -5.89 -15.43
N ILE A 329 -9.73 -7.19 -15.53
CA ILE A 329 -10.43 -8.02 -16.51
C ILE A 329 -11.87 -8.36 -16.09
N SER A 330 -12.14 -8.40 -14.78
CA SER A 330 -13.44 -8.75 -14.22
C SER A 330 -14.35 -7.52 -14.09
N PRO A 331 -15.50 -7.45 -14.77
CA PRO A 331 -16.47 -6.38 -14.56
C PRO A 331 -16.94 -6.26 -13.11
N ALA A 332 -17.01 -7.39 -12.40
CA ALA A 332 -17.42 -7.43 -11.01
C ALA A 332 -16.36 -6.80 -10.08
N TYR A 333 -15.07 -7.04 -10.33
CA TYR A 333 -13.99 -6.41 -9.57
C TYR A 333 -13.81 -4.93 -9.94
N CYS A 334 -14.00 -4.55 -11.20
CA CYS A 334 -14.09 -3.13 -11.55
C CYS A 334 -15.19 -2.43 -10.74
N ALA A 335 -16.36 -3.05 -10.57
CA ALA A 335 -17.44 -2.48 -9.76
C ALA A 335 -17.08 -2.39 -8.27
N VAL A 336 -16.33 -3.35 -7.73
CA VAL A 336 -15.76 -3.29 -6.37
C VAL A 336 -14.82 -2.10 -6.25
N THR A 337 -13.91 -1.92 -7.19
CA THR A 337 -12.95 -0.79 -7.21
C THR A 337 -13.68 0.55 -7.26
N LEU A 338 -14.69 0.70 -8.13
CA LEU A 338 -15.49 1.92 -8.23
C LEU A 338 -16.23 2.21 -6.91
N GLN A 339 -16.80 1.18 -6.28
CA GLN A 339 -17.49 1.34 -5.00
C GLN A 339 -16.51 1.74 -3.89
N ARG A 340 -15.38 1.03 -3.77
CA ARG A 340 -14.34 1.29 -2.76
C ARG A 340 -13.86 2.73 -2.82
N ILE A 341 -13.53 3.22 -4.01
CA ILE A 341 -13.07 4.60 -4.20
C ILE A 341 -14.16 5.63 -3.87
N SER A 342 -15.41 5.34 -4.25
CA SER A 342 -16.56 6.19 -3.92
C SER A 342 -16.81 6.29 -2.42
N ASP A 343 -16.60 5.19 -1.69
CA ASP A 343 -16.81 5.12 -0.24
C ASP A 343 -15.64 5.75 0.53
N ALA A 344 -14.39 5.52 0.06
CA ALA A 344 -13.18 6.07 0.68
C ALA A 344 -13.05 7.59 0.45
N PHE A 345 -13.49 8.09 -0.70
CA PHE A 345 -13.36 9.51 -1.09
C PHE A 345 -14.72 10.09 -1.48
N PRO A 346 -15.58 10.41 -0.51
CA PRO A 346 -16.89 10.99 -0.80
C PRO A 346 -16.76 12.31 -1.59
N GLY A 347 -17.41 12.36 -2.75
CA GLY A 347 -17.36 13.53 -3.64
C GLY A 347 -16.39 13.41 -4.80
N ILE A 348 -15.57 12.37 -4.89
CA ILE A 348 -14.79 12.11 -6.09
C ILE A 348 -15.71 11.89 -7.30
N GLU A 349 -15.42 12.56 -8.41
CA GLU A 349 -16.22 12.39 -9.63
C GLU A 349 -15.87 11.05 -10.31
N ILE A 350 -16.90 10.23 -10.57
CA ILE A 350 -16.77 8.94 -11.26
C ILE A 350 -17.66 8.96 -12.49
N GLU A 351 -17.06 8.80 -13.66
CA GLU A 351 -17.75 8.88 -14.94
C GLU A 351 -17.31 7.77 -15.87
N ARG A 352 -18.27 7.18 -16.60
CA ARG A 352 -17.96 6.29 -17.72
C ARG A 352 -17.70 7.10 -18.98
N ILE A 353 -16.59 6.83 -19.65
CA ILE A 353 -16.21 7.49 -20.91
C ILE A 353 -16.71 6.64 -22.07
N GLU A 354 -17.56 7.22 -22.93
CA GLU A 354 -18.03 6.60 -24.18
C GLU A 354 -17.47 7.38 -25.37
N ASN A 355 -16.73 6.70 -26.27
CA ASN A 355 -16.24 7.26 -27.55
C ASN A 355 -15.56 8.65 -27.46
N GLY A 356 -14.80 8.90 -26.39
CA GLY A 356 -14.12 10.18 -26.16
C GLY A 356 -15.00 11.31 -25.60
N GLU A 357 -16.29 11.06 -25.36
CA GLU A 357 -17.22 11.98 -24.70
C GLU A 357 -17.70 11.42 -23.35
N THR A 358 -17.80 12.29 -22.36
CA THR A 358 -18.24 11.96 -21.00
C THR A 358 -19.76 11.74 -20.97
N LYS A 359 -20.23 10.50 -20.77
CA LYS A 359 -21.65 10.19 -20.53
C LYS A 359 -21.82 9.40 -19.23
N HIS A 360 -22.61 9.88 -18.35
CA HIS A 360 -23.00 9.43 -16.98
C HIS A 360 -22.09 9.89 -15.84
N LYS A 361 -22.53 10.96 -15.18
CA LYS A 361 -22.06 11.35 -13.84
C LYS A 361 -22.78 10.51 -12.79
N ALA A 362 -22.09 9.55 -12.16
CA ALA A 362 -22.56 8.95 -10.93
C ALA A 362 -22.04 9.81 -9.75
N ARG A 363 -22.85 10.75 -9.27
CA ARG A 363 -22.53 11.45 -8.01
C ARG A 363 -22.67 10.48 -6.85
N GLY A 364 -21.63 10.33 -6.04
CA GLY A 364 -21.70 9.65 -4.76
C GLY A 364 -22.87 10.21 -3.95
N ILE A 365 -23.84 9.35 -3.63
CA ILE A 365 -25.02 9.77 -2.82
C ILE A 365 -24.53 9.88 -1.38
N VAL A 366 -24.24 11.11 -0.95
CA VAL A 366 -24.14 11.43 0.48
C VAL A 366 -25.54 11.35 1.05
N LYS A 367 -25.92 10.23 1.70
CA LYS A 367 -27.03 10.23 2.62
C LYS A 367 -26.57 10.94 3.89
N ALA A 368 -26.91 12.23 4.01
CA ALA A 368 -26.92 12.90 5.29
C ALA A 368 -27.96 12.17 6.16
N SER A 369 -27.51 11.43 7.16
CA SER A 369 -28.36 10.98 8.26
C SER A 369 -28.65 12.18 9.15
N ARG A 370 -29.95 12.51 9.29
CA ARG A 370 -30.46 13.37 10.35
C ARG A 370 -30.49 12.61 11.67
#